data_f866664552522209f509e97be28d84e2
#
_entry.id   f866664552522209f509e97be28d84e2
#
_cell.length_a   1.000
_cell.length_b   1.000
_cell.length_c   1.000
_cell.angle_alpha   90.00
_cell.angle_beta   90.00
_cell.angle_gamma   90.00
#
_symmetry.space_group_name_H-M   'P 1'
#
loop_
_entity.id
_entity.type
_entity.pdbx_description
1 polymer ?
#
loop_
_entity_poly.entity_id
_entity_poly.type
_entity_poly.pdbx_seq_one_letter_code
_entity_poly.pdbx_strand_id
1 'polypeptide(L)'
;MKNYYAIILIVIIIASVGIAAYILTAPTEKVILTVSTTTSLYETGLLDVLDTKFEEKYPNINVTFISQGTGLAIQTAMNGDADMILVHDAAREATFLNDGYGVNRKIVAYNFFVIVGPENDPAGIEGMGPVEALLKIKEAGENGNAVWVSRGDDSGTHAMEKRLWVAGGEDSTQLREQSWYLERGSGMTATLTLANEKLGYTICDMGSYLNNYVSGNIELIILVQAGKETLNVYSAIACDPQNADLEHVKFDEAMKFINFLVSDEVQEVFADFGVEEFGQALFNPAVKLLAQNTDPTIASWIRDAAFINGTECPADKRYNSGSLTFLSAAIIPILK
;
A
#
# COMPACT_ATOMS: atom_id res chain seq x y z
N MET A 1 -22.99 36.53 60.12
CA MET A 1 -21.70 35.88 59.66
C MET A 1 -21.87 34.45 59.19
N LYS A 2 -22.61 33.55 59.84
CA LYS A 2 -22.75 32.13 59.42
C LYS A 2 -23.31 31.95 57.99
N ASN A 3 -24.24 32.79 57.55
CA ASN A 3 -24.86 32.64 56.21
C ASN A 3 -23.92 33.08 55.06
N TYR A 4 -22.96 33.97 55.29
CA TYR A 4 -22.00 34.39 54.29
C TYR A 4 -21.01 33.27 53.91
N TYR A 5 -20.57 32.50 54.92
CA TYR A 5 -19.71 31.34 54.62
C TYR A 5 -20.41 30.23 53.88
N ALA A 6 -21.72 30.02 54.12
CA ALA A 6 -22.52 29.07 53.38
C ALA A 6 -22.68 29.47 51.90
N ILE A 7 -22.92 30.74 51.60
CA ILE A 7 -23.01 31.26 50.23
C ILE A 7 -21.67 31.11 49.49
N ILE A 8 -20.54 31.48 50.16
CA ILE A 8 -19.19 31.33 49.57
C ILE A 8 -18.91 29.85 49.26
N LEU A 9 -19.26 28.94 50.14
CA LEU A 9 -19.04 27.50 49.95
C LEU A 9 -19.86 26.98 48.73
N ILE A 10 -21.10 27.39 48.59
CA ILE A 10 -21.96 27.03 47.46
C ILE A 10 -21.39 27.56 46.14
N VAL A 11 -20.92 28.78 46.08
CA VAL A 11 -20.29 29.38 44.90
C VAL A 11 -19.02 28.63 44.50
N ILE A 12 -18.20 28.23 45.46
CA ILE A 12 -16.99 27.44 45.22
C ILE A 12 -17.34 26.05 44.63
N ILE A 13 -18.36 25.40 45.20
CA ILE A 13 -18.81 24.09 44.71
C ILE A 13 -19.34 24.21 43.27
N ILE A 14 -20.18 25.21 42.98
CA ILE A 14 -20.70 25.43 41.62
C ILE A 14 -19.59 25.72 40.63
N ALA A 15 -18.62 26.57 41.03
CA ALA A 15 -17.45 26.89 40.20
C ALA A 15 -16.58 25.66 39.94
N SER A 16 -16.34 24.82 40.96
CA SER A 16 -15.54 23.60 40.83
C SER A 16 -16.24 22.55 39.94
N VAL A 17 -17.56 22.40 40.08
CA VAL A 17 -18.37 21.50 39.18
C VAL A 17 -18.37 22.05 37.74
N GLY A 18 -18.50 23.37 37.56
CA GLY A 18 -18.44 24.01 36.24
C GLY A 18 -17.07 23.83 35.57
N ILE A 19 -15.98 24.01 36.34
CA ILE A 19 -14.62 23.79 35.83
C ILE A 19 -14.39 22.30 35.50
N ALA A 20 -14.83 21.39 36.36
CA ALA A 20 -14.73 19.94 36.10
C ALA A 20 -15.54 19.53 34.84
N ALA A 21 -16.77 20.06 34.70
CA ALA A 21 -17.58 19.83 33.51
C ALA A 21 -16.91 20.40 32.22
N TYR A 22 -16.33 21.60 32.30
CA TYR A 22 -15.61 22.21 31.20
C TYR A 22 -14.36 21.42 30.80
N ILE A 23 -13.57 20.93 31.75
CA ILE A 23 -12.39 20.10 31.50
C ILE A 23 -12.80 18.75 30.84
N LEU A 24 -13.94 18.17 31.28
CA LEU A 24 -14.46 16.91 30.74
C LEU A 24 -15.11 17.07 29.35
N THR A 25 -15.52 18.28 28.97
CA THR A 25 -16.18 18.57 27.68
C THR A 25 -15.32 19.40 26.74
N ALA A 26 -14.14 19.85 27.19
CA ALA A 26 -13.23 20.57 26.31
C ALA A 26 -12.81 19.66 25.15
N PRO A 27 -12.92 20.12 23.89
CA PRO A 27 -12.43 19.33 22.76
C PRO A 27 -10.94 19.07 22.97
N THR A 28 -10.56 17.82 23.09
CA THR A 28 -9.16 17.42 23.03
C THR A 28 -8.67 17.69 21.63
N GLU A 29 -7.58 18.42 21.48
CA GLU A 29 -6.92 18.60 20.20
C GLU A 29 -6.53 17.23 19.67
N LYS A 30 -7.02 16.90 18.46
CA LYS A 30 -6.72 15.62 17.85
C LYS A 30 -5.26 15.60 17.37
N VAL A 31 -4.60 14.48 17.59
CA VAL A 31 -3.28 14.23 17.01
C VAL A 31 -3.45 13.91 15.53
N ILE A 32 -2.66 14.51 14.67
CA ILE A 32 -2.66 14.19 13.23
C ILE A 32 -1.60 13.12 12.99
N LEU A 33 -2.01 11.94 12.54
CA LEU A 33 -1.15 10.89 12.02
C LEU A 33 -1.02 11.04 10.52
N THR A 34 0.19 11.29 10.04
CA THR A 34 0.47 11.43 8.60
C THR A 34 1.02 10.12 8.04
N VAL A 35 0.29 9.53 7.09
CA VAL A 35 0.67 8.30 6.39
C VAL A 35 1.05 8.61 4.96
N SER A 36 2.31 8.40 4.58
CA SER A 36 2.72 8.51 3.19
C SER A 36 2.46 7.19 2.45
N THR A 37 1.79 7.28 1.30
CA THR A 37 1.31 6.10 0.58
C THR A 37 1.36 6.28 -0.94
N THR A 38 0.96 5.25 -1.68
CA THR A 38 1.01 5.26 -3.15
C THR A 38 -0.30 5.74 -3.76
N THR A 39 -0.21 6.40 -4.93
CA THR A 39 -1.39 6.84 -5.67
C THR A 39 -2.32 5.69 -6.04
N SER A 40 -1.77 4.54 -6.44
CA SER A 40 -2.57 3.36 -6.79
C SER A 40 -3.37 2.81 -5.60
N LEU A 41 -2.80 2.80 -4.39
CA LEU A 41 -3.53 2.37 -3.19
C LEU A 41 -4.60 3.41 -2.81
N TYR A 42 -4.26 4.70 -2.85
CA TYR A 42 -5.17 5.78 -2.50
C TYR A 42 -6.38 5.84 -3.44
N GLU A 43 -6.16 5.73 -4.75
CA GLU A 43 -7.20 5.78 -5.79
C GLU A 43 -8.23 4.63 -5.68
N THR A 44 -7.95 3.56 -4.95
CA THR A 44 -8.93 2.48 -4.74
C THR A 44 -10.08 2.85 -3.80
N GLY A 45 -9.91 3.88 -2.96
CA GLY A 45 -10.87 4.25 -1.92
C GLY A 45 -10.79 3.39 -0.63
N LEU A 46 -9.93 2.38 -0.59
CA LEU A 46 -9.75 1.54 0.61
C LEU A 46 -9.32 2.37 1.83
N LEU A 47 -8.46 3.35 1.62
CA LEU A 47 -7.91 4.16 2.72
C LEU A 47 -8.99 5.00 3.41
N ASP A 48 -10.03 5.45 2.71
CA ASP A 48 -11.15 6.19 3.31
C ASP A 48 -11.97 5.29 4.25
N VAL A 49 -12.12 4.01 3.90
CA VAL A 49 -12.79 3.01 4.77
C VAL A 49 -11.95 2.71 6.00
N LEU A 50 -10.63 2.54 5.82
CA LEU A 50 -9.70 2.28 6.93
C LEU A 50 -9.60 3.49 7.88
N ASP A 51 -9.55 4.70 7.34
CA ASP A 51 -9.54 5.95 8.10
C ASP A 51 -10.78 6.07 8.98
N THR A 52 -11.97 5.95 8.38
CA THR A 52 -13.24 6.00 9.10
C THR A 52 -13.26 5.03 10.28
N LYS A 53 -12.92 3.76 10.05
CA LYS A 53 -12.89 2.74 11.10
C LYS A 53 -11.81 2.98 12.16
N PHE A 54 -10.67 3.51 11.76
CA PHE A 54 -9.58 3.84 12.69
C PHE A 54 -9.95 5.02 13.59
N GLU A 55 -10.51 6.10 13.03
CA GLU A 55 -10.95 7.26 13.79
C GLU A 55 -12.14 6.95 14.72
N GLU A 56 -13.03 6.04 14.33
CA GLU A 56 -14.06 5.50 15.24
C GLU A 56 -13.46 4.82 16.47
N LYS A 57 -12.38 4.05 16.27
CA LYS A 57 -11.68 3.33 17.34
C LYS A 57 -10.78 4.23 18.18
N TYR A 58 -10.19 5.25 17.57
CA TYR A 58 -9.25 6.19 18.18
C TYR A 58 -9.68 7.65 17.93
N PRO A 59 -10.76 8.13 18.56
CA PRO A 59 -11.41 9.41 18.21
C PRO A 59 -10.54 10.65 18.48
N ASN A 60 -9.41 10.50 19.16
CA ASN A 60 -8.42 11.53 19.39
C ASN A 60 -7.29 11.57 18.35
N ILE A 61 -7.35 10.72 17.31
CA ILE A 61 -6.37 10.70 16.22
C ILE A 61 -7.11 10.96 14.91
N ASN A 62 -6.61 11.88 14.10
CA ASN A 62 -7.00 12.03 12.69
C ASN A 62 -5.91 11.45 11.81
N VAL A 63 -6.28 10.68 10.78
CA VAL A 63 -5.32 10.20 9.79
C VAL A 63 -5.32 11.14 8.59
N THR A 64 -4.15 11.41 8.05
CA THR A 64 -3.98 12.16 6.81
C THR A 64 -3.08 11.37 5.87
N PHE A 65 -3.53 11.16 4.64
CA PHE A 65 -2.75 10.43 3.63
C PHE A 65 -2.06 11.39 2.67
N ILE A 66 -0.75 11.22 2.47
CA ILE A 66 0.02 11.86 1.40
C ILE A 66 0.20 10.83 0.29
N SER A 67 -0.56 11.02 -0.80
CA SER A 67 -0.61 10.09 -1.93
C SER A 67 0.32 10.53 -3.05
N GLN A 68 1.32 9.68 -3.39
CA GLN A 68 2.31 9.99 -4.42
C GLN A 68 2.98 8.70 -4.96
N GLY A 69 3.90 8.78 -5.91
CA GLY A 69 4.66 7.61 -6.36
C GLY A 69 5.51 7.03 -5.23
N THR A 70 5.76 5.71 -5.23
CA THR A 70 6.45 4.99 -4.13
C THR A 70 7.77 5.64 -3.73
N GLY A 71 8.59 6.07 -4.70
CA GLY A 71 9.87 6.73 -4.42
C GLY A 71 9.70 8.03 -3.64
N LEU A 72 8.75 8.87 -4.05
CA LEU A 72 8.42 10.12 -3.36
C LEU A 72 7.76 9.86 -2.00
N ALA A 73 6.90 8.83 -1.89
CA ALA A 73 6.27 8.47 -0.62
C ALA A 73 7.30 8.11 0.45
N ILE A 74 8.31 7.33 0.09
CA ILE A 74 9.41 6.98 0.98
C ILE A 74 10.27 8.22 1.29
N GLN A 75 10.57 9.07 0.30
CA GLN A 75 11.35 10.29 0.50
C GLN A 75 10.64 11.28 1.45
N THR A 76 9.31 11.41 1.35
CA THR A 76 8.50 12.21 2.27
C THR A 76 8.66 11.74 3.72
N ALA A 77 8.64 10.42 3.95
CA ALA A 77 8.88 9.87 5.29
C ALA A 77 10.34 10.07 5.75
N MET A 78 11.32 9.92 4.87
CA MET A 78 12.74 10.18 5.18
C MET A 78 13.00 11.64 5.57
N ASN A 79 12.24 12.58 5.00
CA ASN A 79 12.32 14.01 5.35
C ASN A 79 11.61 14.35 6.67
N GLY A 80 10.89 13.39 7.30
CA GLY A 80 10.10 13.63 8.51
C GLY A 80 8.73 14.26 8.27
N ASP A 81 8.28 14.35 7.01
CA ASP A 81 6.98 14.91 6.64
C ASP A 81 5.83 13.88 6.76
N ALA A 82 6.15 12.64 7.14
CA ALA A 82 5.17 11.59 7.46
C ALA A 82 5.65 10.77 8.67
N ASP A 83 4.71 10.19 9.38
CA ASP A 83 4.94 9.38 10.59
C ASP A 83 5.15 7.90 10.28
N MET A 84 4.67 7.46 9.12
CA MET A 84 4.81 6.10 8.60
C MET A 84 4.59 6.04 7.09
N ILE A 85 4.98 4.90 6.50
CA ILE A 85 4.67 4.60 5.10
C ILE A 85 3.75 3.38 4.99
N LEU A 86 2.90 3.37 3.96
CA LEU A 86 2.08 2.24 3.53
C LEU A 86 2.28 2.06 2.02
N VAL A 87 3.17 1.16 1.64
CA VAL A 87 3.68 1.01 0.26
C VAL A 87 3.81 -0.46 -0.15
N HIS A 88 4.26 -0.73 -1.37
CA HIS A 88 4.32 -2.08 -1.94
C HIS A 88 5.56 -2.30 -2.83
N ASP A 89 6.74 -1.88 -2.35
CA ASP A 89 8.03 -2.13 -3.00
C ASP A 89 9.05 -2.64 -1.97
N ALA A 90 9.13 -3.94 -1.82
CA ALA A 90 9.96 -4.60 -0.80
C ALA A 90 11.45 -4.22 -0.89
N ALA A 91 11.97 -3.91 -2.08
CA ALA A 91 13.37 -3.50 -2.25
C ALA A 91 13.62 -2.10 -1.67
N ARG A 92 12.73 -1.15 -1.95
CA ARG A 92 12.81 0.21 -1.40
C ARG A 92 12.48 0.23 0.10
N GLU A 93 11.54 -0.62 0.55
CA GLU A 93 11.23 -0.81 1.97
C GLU A 93 12.44 -1.33 2.74
N ALA A 94 13.18 -2.29 2.16
CA ALA A 94 14.43 -2.79 2.74
C ALA A 94 15.49 -1.70 2.86
N THR A 95 15.62 -0.83 1.84
CA THR A 95 16.53 0.33 1.87
C THR A 95 16.12 1.29 2.98
N PHE A 96 14.84 1.66 3.07
CA PHE A 96 14.30 2.55 4.11
C PHE A 96 14.59 2.05 5.53
N LEU A 97 14.44 0.73 5.76
CA LEU A 97 14.81 0.09 7.03
C LEU A 97 16.33 0.11 7.27
N ASN A 98 17.13 -0.30 6.27
CA ASN A 98 18.57 -0.44 6.41
C ASN A 98 19.26 0.92 6.65
N ASP A 99 18.76 1.97 6.02
CA ASP A 99 19.28 3.35 6.16
C ASP A 99 18.82 3.98 7.50
N GLY A 100 18.04 3.27 8.32
CA GLY A 100 17.67 3.68 9.66
C GLY A 100 16.52 4.70 9.72
N TYR A 101 15.69 4.77 8.68
CA TYR A 101 14.50 5.63 8.67
C TYR A 101 13.23 4.91 9.11
N GLY A 102 13.20 3.58 9.06
CA GLY A 102 12.01 2.79 9.35
C GLY A 102 12.23 1.67 10.36
N VAL A 103 11.17 1.35 11.10
CA VAL A 103 11.10 0.22 12.05
C VAL A 103 9.74 -0.47 11.98
N ASN A 104 9.66 -1.68 12.54
CA ASN A 104 8.42 -2.43 12.76
C ASN A 104 7.61 -2.68 11.49
N ARG A 105 8.30 -3.01 10.37
CA ARG A 105 7.64 -3.37 9.12
C ARG A 105 6.68 -4.54 9.28
N LYS A 106 5.44 -4.39 8.79
CA LYS A 106 4.41 -5.43 8.76
C LYS A 106 3.84 -5.57 7.35
N ILE A 107 3.78 -6.80 6.86
CA ILE A 107 3.02 -7.14 5.65
C ILE A 107 1.55 -7.22 6.05
N VAL A 108 0.68 -6.45 5.36
CA VAL A 108 -0.72 -6.29 5.74
C VAL A 108 -1.69 -6.91 4.71
N ALA A 109 -1.36 -6.80 3.43
CA ALA A 109 -2.21 -7.28 2.34
C ALA A 109 -1.37 -7.64 1.11
N TYR A 110 -2.00 -8.28 0.13
CA TYR A 110 -1.43 -8.49 -1.20
C TYR A 110 -2.54 -8.44 -2.26
N ASN A 111 -2.15 -8.15 -3.49
CA ASN A 111 -2.93 -8.39 -4.69
C ASN A 111 -2.01 -8.78 -5.85
N PHE A 112 -2.49 -8.69 -7.09
CA PHE A 112 -1.68 -9.01 -8.25
C PHE A 112 -1.72 -7.86 -9.24
N PHE A 113 -0.61 -7.68 -9.94
CA PHE A 113 -0.62 -6.91 -11.18
C PHE A 113 -1.21 -7.76 -12.31
N VAL A 114 -1.80 -7.07 -13.26
CA VAL A 114 -2.35 -7.65 -14.49
C VAL A 114 -1.79 -6.90 -15.68
N ILE A 115 -1.65 -7.59 -16.83
CA ILE A 115 -1.42 -6.92 -18.10
C ILE A 115 -2.76 -6.86 -18.82
N VAL A 116 -3.14 -5.64 -19.16
CA VAL A 116 -4.39 -5.35 -19.87
C VAL A 116 -4.10 -4.87 -21.29
N GLY A 117 -5.01 -5.11 -22.18
CA GLY A 117 -4.88 -4.72 -23.57
C GLY A 117 -6.22 -4.72 -24.30
N PRO A 118 -6.24 -4.38 -25.61
CA PRO A 118 -7.44 -4.39 -26.42
C PRO A 118 -8.00 -5.80 -26.58
N GLU A 119 -9.33 -5.94 -26.68
CA GLU A 119 -10.03 -7.22 -26.79
C GLU A 119 -9.55 -8.11 -27.96
N ASN A 120 -9.13 -7.50 -29.06
CA ASN A 120 -8.64 -8.22 -30.24
C ASN A 120 -7.20 -8.72 -30.11
N ASP A 121 -6.51 -8.43 -29.03
CA ASP A 121 -5.15 -8.88 -28.65
C ASP A 121 -4.17 -9.03 -29.83
N PRO A 122 -3.79 -7.94 -30.51
CA PRO A 122 -2.94 -8.02 -31.71
C PRO A 122 -1.53 -8.58 -31.45
N ALA A 123 -1.06 -8.61 -30.19
CA ALA A 123 0.19 -9.24 -29.81
C ALA A 123 0.04 -10.73 -29.46
N GLY A 124 -1.21 -11.21 -29.25
CA GLY A 124 -1.50 -12.61 -28.95
C GLY A 124 -0.96 -13.08 -27.60
N ILE A 125 -1.19 -12.28 -26.54
CA ILE A 125 -0.60 -12.53 -25.20
C ILE A 125 -1.56 -13.19 -24.21
N GLU A 126 -2.83 -13.38 -24.59
CA GLU A 126 -3.83 -13.94 -23.69
C GLU A 126 -3.39 -15.27 -23.08
N GLY A 127 -3.42 -15.36 -21.74
CA GLY A 127 -3.05 -16.56 -20.99
C GLY A 127 -1.55 -16.86 -20.89
N MET A 128 -0.68 -16.00 -21.41
CA MET A 128 0.77 -16.14 -21.29
C MET A 128 1.28 -15.78 -19.88
N GLY A 129 2.52 -16.16 -19.56
CA GLY A 129 3.25 -15.61 -18.43
C GLY A 129 3.61 -14.13 -18.67
N PRO A 130 3.75 -13.31 -17.60
CA PRO A 130 3.92 -11.86 -17.76
C PRO A 130 5.19 -11.48 -18.51
N VAL A 131 6.30 -12.19 -18.30
CA VAL A 131 7.56 -11.92 -19.01
C VAL A 131 7.45 -12.28 -20.50
N GLU A 132 6.87 -13.44 -20.81
CA GLU A 132 6.63 -13.88 -22.21
C GLU A 132 5.71 -12.90 -22.94
N ALA A 133 4.64 -12.46 -22.27
CA ALA A 133 3.70 -11.47 -22.81
C ALA A 133 4.39 -10.15 -23.16
N LEU A 134 5.26 -9.63 -22.30
CA LEU A 134 6.03 -8.40 -22.59
C LEU A 134 6.92 -8.57 -23.82
N LEU A 135 7.61 -9.71 -23.97
CA LEU A 135 8.45 -9.97 -25.14
C LEU A 135 7.62 -10.07 -26.41
N LYS A 136 6.39 -10.63 -26.35
CA LYS A 136 5.45 -10.65 -27.48
C LYS A 136 4.94 -9.25 -27.82
N ILE A 137 4.62 -8.44 -26.83
CA ILE A 137 4.22 -7.04 -27.06
C ILE A 137 5.37 -6.27 -27.73
N LYS A 138 6.61 -6.47 -27.29
CA LYS A 138 7.79 -5.88 -27.93
C LYS A 138 7.90 -6.29 -29.41
N GLU A 139 7.85 -7.60 -29.69
CA GLU A 139 7.90 -8.13 -31.06
C GLU A 139 6.80 -7.51 -31.96
N ALA A 140 5.56 -7.43 -31.43
CA ALA A 140 4.44 -6.82 -32.14
C ALA A 140 4.63 -5.31 -32.33
N GLY A 141 5.17 -4.61 -31.31
CA GLY A 141 5.45 -3.18 -31.34
C GLY A 141 6.52 -2.80 -32.36
N GLU A 142 7.61 -3.57 -32.43
CA GLU A 142 8.68 -3.40 -33.43
C GLU A 142 8.15 -3.58 -34.89
N ASN A 143 7.09 -4.38 -35.03
CA ASN A 143 6.38 -4.58 -36.31
C ASN A 143 5.22 -3.57 -36.54
N GLY A 144 5.02 -2.61 -35.64
CA GLY A 144 3.98 -1.59 -35.75
C GLY A 144 2.55 -2.06 -35.43
N ASN A 145 2.40 -3.23 -34.78
CA ASN A 145 1.10 -3.86 -34.50
C ASN A 145 0.66 -3.69 -33.03
N ALA A 146 1.52 -3.21 -32.14
CA ALA A 146 1.21 -3.02 -30.74
C ALA A 146 1.84 -1.74 -30.19
N VAL A 147 1.27 -1.21 -29.12
CA VAL A 147 1.80 -0.10 -28.32
C VAL A 147 1.83 -0.55 -26.87
N TRP A 148 2.95 -0.33 -26.21
CA TRP A 148 3.08 -0.42 -24.76
C TRP A 148 2.97 0.96 -24.15
N VAL A 149 2.19 1.09 -23.08
CA VAL A 149 2.08 2.33 -22.30
C VAL A 149 2.63 2.08 -20.90
N SER A 150 3.80 2.62 -20.67
CA SER A 150 4.45 2.62 -19.37
C SER A 150 3.91 3.72 -18.48
N ARG A 151 3.85 3.45 -17.19
CA ARG A 151 3.54 4.48 -16.22
C ARG A 151 4.62 5.58 -16.15
N GLY A 152 5.90 5.23 -16.21
CA GLY A 152 7.02 6.15 -16.40
C GLY A 152 7.25 7.17 -15.27
N ASP A 153 6.74 6.94 -14.04
CA ASP A 153 6.69 7.92 -12.94
C ASP A 153 7.40 7.47 -11.64
N ASP A 154 8.26 6.46 -11.74
CA ASP A 154 8.98 5.87 -10.60
C ASP A 154 8.08 5.31 -9.47
N SER A 155 6.82 4.98 -9.79
CA SER A 155 5.89 4.30 -8.90
C SER A 155 6.24 2.83 -8.68
N GLY A 156 5.55 2.17 -7.74
CA GLY A 156 5.64 0.72 -7.54
C GLY A 156 5.24 -0.08 -8.78
N THR A 157 4.24 0.39 -9.55
CA THR A 157 3.83 -0.22 -10.84
C THR A 157 4.94 -0.09 -11.88
N HIS A 158 5.57 1.09 -11.99
CA HIS A 158 6.71 1.28 -12.89
C HIS A 158 7.93 0.44 -12.47
N ALA A 159 8.16 0.27 -11.15
CA ALA A 159 9.20 -0.62 -10.64
C ALA A 159 8.92 -2.10 -10.99
N MET A 160 7.64 -2.54 -10.90
CA MET A 160 7.23 -3.88 -11.33
C MET A 160 7.45 -4.08 -12.82
N GLU A 161 7.01 -3.15 -13.64
CA GLU A 161 7.22 -3.15 -15.09
C GLU A 161 8.71 -3.33 -15.44
N LYS A 162 9.59 -2.50 -14.85
CA LYS A 162 11.03 -2.59 -15.07
C LYS A 162 11.61 -3.96 -14.68
N ARG A 163 11.14 -4.55 -13.57
CA ARG A 163 11.57 -5.90 -13.16
C ARG A 163 11.19 -6.96 -14.18
N LEU A 164 9.98 -6.89 -14.74
CA LEU A 164 9.52 -7.83 -15.74
C LEU A 164 10.30 -7.69 -17.06
N TRP A 165 10.59 -6.47 -17.53
CA TRP A 165 11.45 -6.23 -18.69
C TRP A 165 12.86 -6.80 -18.48
N VAL A 166 13.46 -6.54 -17.31
CA VAL A 166 14.80 -7.09 -16.98
C VAL A 166 14.76 -8.62 -16.92
N ALA A 167 13.72 -9.23 -16.40
CA ALA A 167 13.54 -10.67 -16.39
C ALA A 167 13.43 -11.26 -17.84
N GLY A 168 12.92 -10.47 -18.78
CA GLY A 168 12.91 -10.77 -20.21
C GLY A 168 14.23 -10.49 -20.94
N GLY A 169 15.25 -9.99 -20.23
CA GLY A 169 16.53 -9.62 -20.81
C GLY A 169 16.56 -8.24 -21.47
N GLU A 170 15.55 -7.40 -21.19
CA GLU A 170 15.38 -6.08 -21.79
C GLU A 170 15.71 -4.95 -20.79
N ASP A 171 16.15 -3.82 -21.32
CA ASP A 171 16.40 -2.61 -20.56
C ASP A 171 15.36 -1.54 -20.90
N SER A 172 14.49 -1.23 -19.94
CA SER A 172 13.42 -0.23 -20.13
C SER A 172 13.96 1.17 -20.50
N THR A 173 15.21 1.50 -20.15
CA THR A 173 15.83 2.77 -20.54
C THR A 173 16.12 2.83 -22.05
N GLN A 174 16.32 1.69 -22.70
CA GLN A 174 16.47 1.59 -24.14
C GLN A 174 15.11 1.45 -24.84
N LEU A 175 14.15 0.78 -24.21
CA LEU A 175 12.80 0.62 -24.76
C LEU A 175 12.05 1.95 -24.90
N ARG A 176 12.28 2.90 -24.01
CA ARG A 176 11.68 4.24 -24.07
C ARG A 176 12.07 5.06 -25.30
N GLU A 177 13.15 4.70 -26.01
CA GLU A 177 13.55 5.30 -27.28
C GLU A 177 12.75 4.78 -28.49
N GLN A 178 11.93 3.73 -28.28
CA GLN A 178 11.16 3.08 -29.34
C GLN A 178 9.80 3.76 -29.51
N SER A 179 9.36 3.88 -30.77
CA SER A 179 8.08 4.54 -31.12
C SER A 179 6.82 3.85 -30.59
N TRP A 180 6.92 2.56 -30.28
CA TRP A 180 5.83 1.75 -29.74
C TRP A 180 5.78 1.75 -28.19
N TYR A 181 6.81 2.27 -27.52
CA TYR A 181 6.88 2.38 -26.06
C TYR A 181 6.59 3.82 -25.65
N LEU A 182 5.47 4.04 -24.96
CA LEU A 182 5.02 5.37 -24.54
C LEU A 182 5.11 5.47 -23.03
N GLU A 183 5.67 6.56 -22.50
CA GLU A 183 5.64 6.88 -21.08
C GLU A 183 4.56 7.91 -20.77
N ARG A 184 3.64 7.62 -19.83
CA ARG A 184 2.62 8.57 -19.42
C ARG A 184 3.14 9.61 -18.43
N GLY A 185 4.06 9.22 -17.53
CA GLY A 185 4.68 10.09 -16.53
C GLY A 185 3.73 10.53 -15.40
N SER A 186 2.61 9.84 -15.18
CA SER A 186 1.63 10.19 -14.14
C SER A 186 0.79 8.95 -13.75
N GLY A 187 -0.08 9.11 -12.71
CA GLY A 187 -0.87 8.07 -12.06
C GLY A 187 -1.53 6.99 -12.92
N MET A 188 -2.04 5.92 -12.29
CA MET A 188 -2.46 4.70 -13.00
C MET A 188 -3.70 4.93 -13.86
N THR A 189 -4.69 5.67 -13.39
CA THR A 189 -5.89 6.03 -14.17
C THR A 189 -5.52 6.72 -15.50
N ALA A 190 -4.59 7.68 -15.47
CA ALA A 190 -4.15 8.35 -16.68
C ALA A 190 -3.37 7.43 -17.64
N THR A 191 -2.63 6.46 -17.10
CA THR A 191 -1.92 5.44 -17.89
C THR A 191 -2.90 4.49 -18.58
N LEU A 192 -3.90 4.00 -17.85
CA LEU A 192 -4.98 3.16 -18.37
C LEU A 192 -5.77 3.89 -19.46
N THR A 193 -6.12 5.16 -19.25
CA THR A 193 -6.81 6.00 -20.24
C THR A 193 -5.99 6.13 -21.52
N LEU A 194 -4.68 6.42 -21.41
CA LEU A 194 -3.81 6.50 -22.60
C LEU A 194 -3.69 5.15 -23.33
N ALA A 195 -3.55 4.04 -22.57
CA ALA A 195 -3.51 2.71 -23.17
C ALA A 195 -4.81 2.39 -23.92
N ASN A 196 -5.97 2.75 -23.33
CA ASN A 196 -7.28 2.58 -23.95
C ASN A 196 -7.41 3.40 -25.25
N GLU A 197 -7.00 4.69 -25.23
CA GLU A 197 -7.02 5.56 -26.42
C GLU A 197 -6.11 5.05 -27.56
N LYS A 198 -5.01 4.39 -27.19
CA LYS A 198 -4.03 3.86 -28.14
C LYS A 198 -4.34 2.42 -28.59
N LEU A 199 -5.38 1.80 -28.05
CA LEU A 199 -5.60 0.35 -28.18
C LEU A 199 -4.32 -0.43 -27.85
N GLY A 200 -3.62 0.02 -26.81
CA GLY A 200 -2.32 -0.50 -26.40
C GLY A 200 -2.41 -1.35 -25.14
N TYR A 201 -1.27 -1.83 -24.72
CA TYR A 201 -1.09 -2.67 -23.55
C TYR A 201 -0.48 -1.86 -22.42
N THR A 202 -0.81 -2.22 -21.18
CA THR A 202 -0.17 -1.68 -19.97
C THR A 202 -0.24 -2.68 -18.83
N ILE A 203 0.59 -2.47 -17.79
CA ILE A 203 0.50 -3.18 -16.53
C ILE A 203 -0.15 -2.28 -15.47
N CYS A 204 -1.05 -2.85 -14.68
CA CYS A 204 -1.67 -2.17 -13.54
C CYS A 204 -1.97 -3.17 -12.42
N ASP A 205 -2.19 -2.70 -11.20
CA ASP A 205 -2.76 -3.52 -10.16
C ASP A 205 -4.26 -3.78 -10.41
N MET A 206 -4.76 -4.91 -9.91
CA MET A 206 -6.14 -5.35 -10.11
C MET A 206 -7.15 -4.30 -9.65
N GLY A 207 -6.87 -3.60 -8.52
CA GLY A 207 -7.78 -2.59 -7.98
C GLY A 207 -7.92 -1.39 -8.92
N SER A 208 -6.81 -0.85 -9.41
CA SER A 208 -6.83 0.24 -10.39
C SER A 208 -7.54 -0.15 -11.68
N TYR A 209 -7.33 -1.40 -12.16
CA TYR A 209 -8.03 -1.91 -13.34
C TYR A 209 -9.55 -1.93 -13.12
N LEU A 210 -10.01 -2.62 -12.08
CA LEU A 210 -11.44 -2.82 -11.84
C LEU A 210 -12.18 -1.49 -11.64
N ASN A 211 -11.59 -0.57 -10.89
CA ASN A 211 -12.16 0.75 -10.68
C ASN A 211 -12.38 1.51 -12.02
N ASN A 212 -11.40 1.47 -12.91
CA ASN A 212 -11.51 2.14 -14.21
C ASN A 212 -12.43 1.40 -15.19
N TYR A 213 -12.41 0.06 -15.19
CA TYR A 213 -13.22 -0.77 -16.08
C TYR A 213 -14.72 -0.70 -15.73
N VAL A 214 -15.07 -0.87 -14.44
CA VAL A 214 -16.47 -0.83 -13.98
C VAL A 214 -17.06 0.57 -14.09
N SER A 215 -16.25 1.62 -13.86
CA SER A 215 -16.65 3.01 -14.10
C SER A 215 -16.82 3.37 -15.58
N GLY A 216 -16.50 2.47 -16.50
CA GLY A 216 -16.60 2.72 -17.94
C GLY A 216 -15.55 3.69 -18.50
N ASN A 217 -14.47 3.91 -17.77
CA ASN A 217 -13.37 4.78 -18.21
C ASN A 217 -12.50 4.13 -19.28
N ILE A 218 -12.47 2.79 -19.31
CA ILE A 218 -11.68 1.97 -20.24
C ILE A 218 -12.49 0.77 -20.71
N GLU A 219 -12.13 0.25 -21.91
CA GLU A 219 -12.66 -0.98 -22.51
C GLU A 219 -11.59 -2.08 -22.60
N LEU A 220 -10.37 -1.82 -22.10
CA LEU A 220 -9.29 -2.81 -22.08
C LEU A 220 -9.69 -4.01 -21.23
N ILE A 221 -9.28 -5.23 -21.66
CA ILE A 221 -9.54 -6.47 -20.92
C ILE A 221 -8.25 -7.00 -20.28
N ILE A 222 -8.40 -7.85 -19.27
CA ILE A 222 -7.28 -8.55 -18.65
C ILE A 222 -6.86 -9.68 -19.60
N LEU A 223 -5.61 -9.65 -20.05
CA LEU A 223 -5.03 -10.67 -20.92
C LEU A 223 -4.04 -11.57 -20.17
N VAL A 224 -3.34 -11.00 -19.18
CA VAL A 224 -2.42 -11.74 -18.30
C VAL A 224 -2.74 -11.44 -16.86
N GLN A 225 -3.00 -12.46 -16.07
CA GLN A 225 -3.30 -12.32 -14.66
C GLN A 225 -2.58 -13.37 -13.82
N ALA A 226 -2.50 -13.06 -12.54
CA ALA A 226 -2.05 -13.87 -11.40
C ALA A 226 -0.91 -14.87 -11.66
N GLY A 227 0.21 -14.57 -11.04
CA GLY A 227 1.38 -15.43 -10.95
C GLY A 227 2.36 -14.90 -9.92
N LYS A 228 3.40 -15.66 -9.62
CA LYS A 228 4.44 -15.24 -8.67
C LYS A 228 5.09 -13.91 -9.10
N GLU A 229 5.29 -13.75 -10.39
CA GLU A 229 5.95 -12.60 -11.01
C GLU A 229 5.13 -11.32 -10.90
N THR A 230 3.80 -11.45 -10.82
CA THR A 230 2.87 -10.31 -10.73
C THR A 230 2.37 -10.05 -9.32
N LEU A 231 2.89 -10.78 -8.32
CA LEU A 231 2.51 -10.59 -6.92
C LEU A 231 2.89 -9.19 -6.44
N ASN A 232 1.96 -8.53 -5.77
CA ASN A 232 2.09 -7.19 -5.23
C ASN A 232 1.78 -7.22 -3.73
N VAL A 233 2.76 -6.92 -2.88
CA VAL A 233 2.70 -7.08 -1.42
C VAL A 233 2.76 -5.74 -0.74
N TYR A 234 1.76 -5.42 0.06
CA TYR A 234 1.65 -4.16 0.79
C TYR A 234 2.20 -4.29 2.21
N SER A 235 3.04 -3.33 2.58
CA SER A 235 3.64 -3.25 3.91
C SER A 235 3.42 -1.89 4.56
N ALA A 236 3.21 -1.90 5.87
CA ALA A 236 3.18 -0.74 6.73
C ALA A 236 4.48 -0.67 7.54
N ILE A 237 5.12 0.50 7.61
CA ILE A 237 6.41 0.71 8.30
C ILE A 237 6.33 2.02 9.07
N ALA A 238 6.57 1.99 10.38
CA ALA A 238 6.68 3.22 11.18
C ALA A 238 8.03 3.91 10.92
N CYS A 239 8.05 5.24 10.90
CA CYS A 239 9.30 6.00 10.94
C CYS A 239 10.01 5.74 12.27
N ASP A 240 11.34 5.66 12.24
CA ASP A 240 12.14 5.35 13.43
C ASP A 240 12.35 6.61 14.30
N PRO A 241 11.74 6.71 15.49
CA PRO A 241 11.90 7.86 16.37
C PRO A 241 13.31 7.95 16.99
N GLN A 242 14.16 6.95 16.82
CA GLN A 242 15.56 6.97 17.25
C GLN A 242 16.48 7.64 16.22
N ASN A 243 15.98 7.86 15.00
CA ASN A 243 16.69 8.64 14.00
C ASN A 243 16.58 10.13 14.36
N ALA A 244 17.73 10.81 14.45
CA ALA A 244 17.80 12.21 14.88
C ALA A 244 16.99 13.17 13.97
N ASP A 245 16.82 12.83 12.69
CA ASP A 245 16.03 13.62 11.75
C ASP A 245 14.52 13.39 11.91
N LEU A 246 14.11 12.34 12.66
CA LEU A 246 12.72 11.88 12.81
C LEU A 246 12.20 11.89 14.25
N GLU A 247 12.88 12.59 15.18
CA GLU A 247 12.48 12.64 16.61
C GLU A 247 11.05 13.17 16.84
N HIS A 248 10.49 13.91 15.88
CA HIS A 248 9.17 14.55 15.99
C HIS A 248 8.02 13.70 15.45
N VAL A 249 8.29 12.53 14.86
CA VAL A 249 7.24 11.66 14.30
C VAL A 249 6.30 11.10 15.38
N LYS A 250 5.05 10.89 15.00
CA LYS A 250 4.01 10.37 15.89
C LYS A 250 4.09 8.84 15.96
N PHE A 251 5.21 8.35 16.50
CA PHE A 251 5.50 6.91 16.52
C PHE A 251 4.41 6.07 17.19
N ASP A 252 3.90 6.50 18.34
CA ASP A 252 2.87 5.76 19.08
C ASP A 252 1.55 5.68 18.28
N GLU A 253 1.20 6.73 17.55
CA GLU A 253 0.04 6.77 16.67
C GLU A 253 0.24 5.89 15.43
N ALA A 254 1.42 5.92 14.82
CA ALA A 254 1.81 5.03 13.73
C ALA A 254 1.71 3.55 14.16
N MET A 255 2.19 3.22 15.36
CA MET A 255 2.09 1.86 15.92
C MET A 255 0.64 1.45 16.20
N LYS A 256 -0.23 2.38 16.62
CA LYS A 256 -1.69 2.10 16.75
C LYS A 256 -2.30 1.77 15.39
N PHE A 257 -1.93 2.52 14.34
CA PHE A 257 -2.44 2.28 12.99
C PHE A 257 -1.91 0.96 12.41
N ILE A 258 -0.63 0.63 12.59
CA ILE A 258 -0.08 -0.66 12.17
C ILE A 258 -0.78 -1.82 12.90
N ASN A 259 -0.96 -1.72 14.24
CA ASN A 259 -1.69 -2.74 15.00
C ASN A 259 -3.16 -2.86 14.55
N PHE A 260 -3.79 -1.76 14.15
CA PHE A 260 -5.12 -1.76 13.58
C PHE A 260 -5.14 -2.49 12.24
N LEU A 261 -4.22 -2.19 11.31
CA LEU A 261 -4.14 -2.85 10.00
C LEU A 261 -3.96 -4.37 10.08
N VAL A 262 -3.29 -4.88 11.12
CA VAL A 262 -3.08 -6.32 11.31
C VAL A 262 -4.17 -7.00 12.15
N SER A 263 -5.14 -6.26 12.67
CA SER A 263 -6.24 -6.82 13.45
C SER A 263 -7.18 -7.67 12.58
N ASP A 264 -7.82 -8.67 13.19
CA ASP A 264 -8.78 -9.54 12.49
C ASP A 264 -9.88 -8.75 11.79
N GLU A 265 -10.40 -7.71 12.44
CA GLU A 265 -11.42 -6.80 11.90
C GLU A 265 -10.98 -6.18 10.57
N VAL A 266 -9.76 -5.67 10.50
CA VAL A 266 -9.27 -4.99 9.30
C VAL A 266 -8.82 -5.99 8.23
N GLN A 267 -8.34 -7.17 8.64
CA GLN A 267 -8.06 -8.24 7.68
C GLN A 267 -9.33 -8.74 6.97
N GLU A 268 -10.50 -8.68 7.62
CA GLU A 268 -11.81 -8.90 6.99
C GLU A 268 -12.16 -7.77 6.02
N VAL A 269 -11.85 -6.50 6.35
CA VAL A 269 -12.02 -5.38 5.40
C VAL A 269 -11.22 -5.61 4.12
N PHE A 270 -9.96 -6.04 4.21
CA PHE A 270 -9.17 -6.38 3.02
C PHE A 270 -9.79 -7.51 2.19
N ALA A 271 -10.38 -8.51 2.84
CA ALA A 271 -11.01 -9.64 2.16
C ALA A 271 -12.32 -9.27 1.43
N ASP A 272 -13.06 -8.29 1.95
CA ASP A 272 -14.39 -7.95 1.47
C ASP A 272 -14.40 -6.69 0.60
N PHE A 273 -13.36 -5.86 0.67
CA PHE A 273 -13.32 -4.58 -0.05
C PHE A 273 -13.36 -4.78 -1.56
N GLY A 274 -14.38 -4.23 -2.18
CA GLY A 274 -14.64 -4.32 -3.63
C GLY A 274 -15.55 -5.48 -4.04
N VAL A 275 -15.85 -6.46 -3.17
CA VAL A 275 -16.67 -7.63 -3.54
C VAL A 275 -18.08 -7.24 -3.99
N GLU A 276 -18.72 -6.29 -3.32
CA GLU A 276 -20.07 -5.84 -3.68
C GLU A 276 -20.05 -5.08 -5.02
N GLU A 277 -19.04 -4.26 -5.27
CA GLU A 277 -18.96 -3.40 -6.46
C GLU A 277 -18.40 -4.13 -7.68
N PHE A 278 -17.36 -4.95 -7.49
CA PHE A 278 -16.60 -5.57 -8.58
C PHE A 278 -16.81 -7.09 -8.69
N GLY A 279 -17.58 -7.70 -7.79
CA GLY A 279 -17.76 -9.15 -7.74
C GLY A 279 -16.55 -9.93 -7.20
N GLN A 280 -15.48 -9.24 -6.82
CA GLN A 280 -14.27 -9.81 -6.22
C GLN A 280 -13.55 -8.79 -5.35
N ALA A 281 -12.77 -9.28 -4.37
CA ALA A 281 -11.96 -8.42 -3.54
C ALA A 281 -10.82 -7.77 -4.33
N LEU A 282 -10.53 -6.49 -4.05
CA LEU A 282 -9.39 -5.77 -4.63
C LEU A 282 -8.07 -6.10 -3.93
N PHE A 283 -8.14 -6.60 -2.70
CA PHE A 283 -7.00 -6.98 -1.87
C PHE A 283 -7.27 -8.32 -1.21
N ASN A 284 -6.20 -8.98 -0.78
CA ASN A 284 -6.26 -10.21 -0.01
C ASN A 284 -5.55 -10.01 1.33
N PRO A 285 -6.11 -10.48 2.46
CA PRO A 285 -5.48 -10.36 3.76
C PRO A 285 -4.24 -11.25 3.86
N ALA A 286 -3.11 -10.67 4.33
CA ALA A 286 -1.85 -11.38 4.36
C ALA A 286 -1.50 -11.96 5.75
N VAL A 287 -2.04 -11.39 6.83
CA VAL A 287 -1.58 -11.69 8.20
C VAL A 287 -1.85 -13.14 8.59
N LYS A 288 -3.09 -13.59 8.50
CA LYS A 288 -3.46 -14.99 8.81
C LYS A 288 -2.88 -15.97 7.80
N LEU A 289 -2.86 -15.60 6.53
CA LEU A 289 -2.27 -16.42 5.47
C LEU A 289 -0.80 -16.74 5.79
N LEU A 290 -0.01 -15.74 6.15
CA LEU A 290 1.40 -15.93 6.48
C LEU A 290 1.62 -16.65 7.82
N ALA A 291 0.82 -16.32 8.85
CA ALA A 291 0.97 -16.88 10.19
C ALA A 291 0.54 -18.35 10.27
N GLN A 292 -0.53 -18.72 9.59
CA GLN A 292 -1.14 -20.04 9.64
C GLN A 292 -0.85 -20.90 8.40
N ASN A 293 -0.19 -20.31 7.38
CA ASN A 293 0.13 -20.95 6.11
C ASN A 293 -1.13 -21.54 5.41
N THR A 294 -2.23 -20.79 5.43
CA THR A 294 -3.54 -21.24 4.91
C THR A 294 -3.53 -21.49 3.40
N ASP A 295 -2.67 -20.80 2.66
CA ASP A 295 -2.28 -21.10 1.28
C ASP A 295 -0.75 -21.17 1.20
N PRO A 296 -0.16 -22.38 1.22
CA PRO A 296 1.29 -22.54 1.20
C PRO A 296 1.97 -21.97 -0.04
N THR A 297 1.29 -21.97 -1.18
CA THR A 297 1.81 -21.45 -2.45
C THR A 297 1.96 -19.95 -2.38
N ILE A 298 0.88 -19.25 -2.09
CA ILE A 298 0.89 -17.78 -1.97
C ILE A 298 1.79 -17.33 -0.82
N ALA A 299 1.75 -18.02 0.32
CA ALA A 299 2.62 -17.71 1.45
C ALA A 299 4.11 -17.85 1.09
N SER A 300 4.49 -18.86 0.29
CA SER A 300 5.85 -19.00 -0.22
C SER A 300 6.20 -17.84 -1.16
N TRP A 301 5.32 -17.48 -2.08
CA TRP A 301 5.55 -16.36 -3.00
C TRP A 301 5.75 -15.04 -2.27
N ILE A 302 4.93 -14.76 -1.25
CA ILE A 302 5.08 -13.56 -0.42
C ILE A 302 6.42 -13.56 0.33
N ARG A 303 6.81 -14.70 0.93
CA ARG A 303 8.10 -14.83 1.62
C ARG A 303 9.27 -14.58 0.67
N ASP A 304 9.21 -15.17 -0.54
CA ASP A 304 10.27 -15.01 -1.55
C ASP A 304 10.37 -13.57 -2.07
N ALA A 305 9.21 -12.90 -2.26
CA ALA A 305 9.15 -11.58 -2.88
C ALA A 305 9.34 -10.41 -1.88
N ALA A 306 8.92 -10.60 -0.62
CA ALA A 306 8.77 -9.50 0.33
C ALA A 306 9.42 -9.70 1.70
N PHE A 307 10.00 -10.86 2.02
CA PHE A 307 10.77 -10.99 3.25
C PHE A 307 12.19 -10.41 3.06
N ILE A 308 12.64 -9.72 4.09
CA ILE A 308 13.96 -9.08 4.13
C ILE A 308 14.86 -9.95 5.00
N ASN A 309 15.94 -10.48 4.40
CA ASN A 309 16.85 -11.41 5.09
C ASN A 309 16.12 -12.60 5.76
N GLY A 310 15.10 -13.14 5.08
CA GLY A 310 14.32 -14.28 5.57
C GLY A 310 13.34 -13.96 6.70
N THR A 311 13.00 -12.70 6.91
CA THR A 311 12.00 -12.30 7.91
C THR A 311 11.14 -11.14 7.39
N GLU A 312 9.93 -11.03 7.92
CA GLU A 312 9.02 -9.92 7.64
C GLU A 312 9.60 -8.56 8.06
N CYS A 313 10.28 -8.53 9.21
CA CYS A 313 11.04 -7.38 9.70
C CYS A 313 12.32 -7.89 10.38
N PRO A 314 13.52 -7.45 9.98
CA PRO A 314 14.78 -7.79 10.65
C PRO A 314 14.75 -7.46 12.14
N ALA A 315 15.39 -8.27 12.97
CA ALA A 315 15.30 -8.16 14.43
C ALA A 315 15.87 -6.83 14.96
N ASP A 316 16.92 -6.32 14.31
CA ASP A 316 17.56 -5.03 14.62
C ASP A 316 16.75 -3.81 14.14
N LYS A 317 15.66 -4.04 13.40
CA LYS A 317 14.70 -3.03 12.91
C LYS A 317 13.37 -3.10 13.66
N ARG A 318 13.35 -3.67 14.87
CA ARG A 318 12.17 -3.75 15.73
C ARG A 318 12.38 -2.86 16.94
N TYR A 319 11.50 -1.88 17.11
CA TYR A 319 11.58 -0.92 18.20
C TYR A 319 10.21 -0.76 18.87
N ASN A 320 10.13 -0.93 20.20
CA ASN A 320 8.89 -0.77 20.98
C ASN A 320 7.65 -1.33 20.28
N SER A 321 7.80 -2.53 19.67
CA SER A 321 6.79 -3.13 18.77
C SER A 321 5.52 -3.62 19.50
N GLY A 322 5.47 -3.56 20.82
CA GLY A 322 4.29 -3.93 21.60
C GLY A 322 3.87 -5.38 21.38
N SER A 323 2.61 -5.56 20.94
CA SER A 323 2.03 -6.87 20.65
C SER A 323 2.30 -7.39 19.24
N LEU A 324 2.98 -6.61 18.38
CA LEU A 324 3.28 -7.06 17.01
C LEU A 324 4.19 -8.29 17.03
N THR A 325 3.80 -9.30 16.27
CA THR A 325 4.61 -10.48 16.00
C THR A 325 5.17 -10.42 14.59
N PHE A 326 6.44 -10.78 14.42
CA PHE A 326 7.10 -10.76 13.12
C PHE A 326 7.46 -12.20 12.71
N LEU A 327 7.09 -12.55 11.49
CA LEU A 327 7.32 -13.89 10.96
C LEU A 327 8.75 -14.01 10.41
N SER A 328 9.35 -15.19 10.55
CA SER A 328 10.60 -15.54 9.88
C SER A 328 10.36 -16.68 8.89
N ALA A 329 11.18 -16.73 7.85
CA ALA A 329 11.17 -17.83 6.88
C ALA A 329 11.74 -19.15 7.45
N ALA A 330 12.33 -19.11 8.65
CA ALA A 330 12.89 -20.29 9.30
C ALA A 330 11.76 -21.27 9.65
N ILE A 331 11.60 -22.24 8.75
CA ILE A 331 11.15 -23.62 8.91
C ILE A 331 10.00 -23.80 9.91
N ILE A 332 8.78 -23.89 9.40
CA ILE A 332 7.81 -24.80 10.00
C ILE A 332 8.35 -26.21 9.72
N PRO A 333 8.73 -26.99 10.74
CA PRO A 333 9.04 -28.40 10.50
C PRO A 333 7.78 -29.01 9.89
N ILE A 334 7.88 -29.55 8.69
CA ILE A 334 6.87 -30.41 8.13
C ILE A 334 6.77 -31.59 9.12
N LEU A 335 5.80 -31.56 10.02
CA LEU A 335 5.37 -32.72 10.75
C LEU A 335 4.87 -33.72 9.70
N LYS A 336 5.71 -34.72 9.46
CA LYS A 336 5.39 -35.90 8.65
C LYS A 336 4.26 -36.70 9.29
#